data_53babf2ef1cf68406e3f3f1c3e7950ff
#
_entry.id   53babf2ef1cf68406e3f3f1c3e7950ff
#
_cell.length_a   1.000
_cell.length_b   1.000
_cell.length_c   1.000
_cell.angle_alpha   90.00
_cell.angle_beta   90.00
_cell.angle_gamma   90.00
#
_symmetry.space_group_name_H-M   'P 1'
#
loop_
_entity.id
_entity.type
_entity.pdbx_description
1 polymer ?
#
loop_
_entity_poly.entity_id
_entity_poly.type
_entity_poly.pdbx_seq_one_letter_code
_entity_poly.pdbx_strand_id
1 'polypeptide(L)'
;MLGGKPIVQRVYEQVAKVVEKVVVATDDERICDAVLSFGGEVVMTSPNHKSGTDRCAEAYEKAGCEADIIINVQGDEPFVAPEQIEALIGCFDDESVDIATLVKPFSAESGLEALENPNSPKVVINKKGEAIYFSRSVVPYLRGVERSEWLKHHTFYKHIGIYAFRAKVLNEITALEQTPLEKAESLEQLRWLESGYKIKVDITNIETIGIDTPEDLERAEHYLGSQK
;
A
#
# COMPACT_ATOMS: atom_id res chain seq x y z
N MET A 1 10.53 3.87 -17.48
CA MET A 1 11.61 2.85 -17.42
C MET A 1 12.48 3.14 -16.22
N LEU A 2 12.90 2.14 -15.46
CA LEU A 2 13.80 2.29 -14.32
C LEU A 2 14.94 1.26 -14.48
N GLY A 3 16.19 1.75 -14.64
CA GLY A 3 17.35 0.89 -14.86
C GLY A 3 17.17 -0.11 -16.01
N GLY A 4 16.62 0.33 -17.13
CA GLY A 4 16.41 -0.48 -18.34
C GLY A 4 15.21 -1.42 -18.35
N LYS A 5 14.41 -1.49 -17.27
CA LYS A 5 13.19 -2.30 -17.19
C LYS A 5 11.95 -1.40 -17.01
N PRO A 6 10.76 -1.79 -17.50
CA PRO A 6 9.50 -1.19 -17.08
C PRO A 6 9.34 -1.18 -15.55
N ILE A 7 8.75 -0.12 -14.98
CA ILE A 7 8.52 -0.03 -13.53
C ILE A 7 7.66 -1.22 -13.07
N VAL A 8 6.57 -1.51 -13.78
CA VAL A 8 5.67 -2.64 -13.49
C VAL A 8 6.38 -3.99 -13.50
N GLN A 9 7.39 -4.19 -14.36
CA GLN A 9 8.20 -5.41 -14.37
C GLN A 9 9.00 -5.57 -13.08
N ARG A 10 9.53 -4.47 -12.54
CA ARG A 10 10.27 -4.51 -11.27
C ARG A 10 9.37 -4.89 -10.10
N VAL A 11 8.17 -4.30 -10.04
CA VAL A 11 7.15 -4.67 -9.03
C VAL A 11 6.81 -6.15 -9.16
N TYR A 12 6.48 -6.60 -10.39
CA TYR A 12 6.13 -7.99 -10.67
C TYR A 12 7.22 -8.96 -10.20
N GLU A 13 8.47 -8.70 -10.57
CA GLU A 13 9.62 -9.53 -10.21
C GLU A 13 9.86 -9.58 -8.69
N GLN A 14 9.59 -8.50 -7.94
CA GLN A 14 9.72 -8.49 -6.49
C GLN A 14 8.62 -9.32 -5.82
N VAL A 15 7.38 -9.13 -6.23
CA VAL A 15 6.22 -9.85 -5.69
C VAL A 15 6.33 -11.35 -6.00
N ALA A 16 6.77 -11.71 -7.21
CA ALA A 16 6.94 -13.11 -7.65
C ALA A 16 8.02 -13.89 -6.88
N LYS A 17 8.83 -13.22 -6.06
CA LYS A 17 9.78 -13.93 -5.16
C LYS A 17 9.08 -14.59 -3.97
N VAL A 18 7.88 -14.11 -3.61
CA VAL A 18 7.16 -14.53 -2.40
C VAL A 18 5.90 -15.32 -2.73
N VAL A 19 5.19 -14.94 -3.78
CA VAL A 19 3.91 -15.55 -4.15
C VAL A 19 3.98 -16.19 -5.53
N GLU A 20 3.30 -17.33 -5.70
CA GLU A 20 3.31 -18.09 -6.96
C GLU A 20 2.48 -17.42 -8.06
N LYS A 21 1.36 -16.78 -7.67
CA LYS A 21 0.43 -16.15 -8.62
C LYS A 21 0.53 -14.63 -8.53
N VAL A 22 1.02 -14.02 -9.59
CA VAL A 22 1.07 -12.55 -9.74
C VAL A 22 0.34 -12.18 -11.02
N VAL A 23 -0.57 -11.22 -10.92
CA VAL A 23 -1.35 -10.73 -12.05
C VAL A 23 -1.29 -9.20 -12.07
N VAL A 24 -0.94 -8.62 -13.19
CA VAL A 24 -1.02 -7.17 -13.38
C VAL A 24 -2.43 -6.80 -13.84
N ALA A 25 -3.07 -5.90 -13.12
CA ALA A 25 -4.37 -5.33 -13.47
C ALA A 25 -4.18 -3.96 -14.13
N THR A 26 -4.63 -3.79 -15.36
CA THR A 26 -4.47 -2.52 -16.09
C THR A 26 -5.63 -2.28 -17.04
N ASP A 27 -5.89 -1.01 -17.37
CA ASP A 27 -6.80 -0.56 -18.43
C ASP A 27 -6.03 0.00 -19.64
N ASP A 28 -4.70 -0.08 -19.63
CA ASP A 28 -3.83 0.47 -20.68
C ASP A 28 -3.17 -0.66 -21.49
N GLU A 29 -3.43 -0.70 -22.80
CA GLU A 29 -2.86 -1.68 -23.72
C GLU A 29 -1.32 -1.66 -23.74
N ARG A 30 -0.70 -0.48 -23.55
CA ARG A 30 0.77 -0.35 -23.51
C ARG A 30 1.38 -1.06 -22.32
N ILE A 31 0.67 -1.04 -21.16
CA ILE A 31 1.09 -1.78 -19.97
C ILE A 31 0.87 -3.27 -20.19
N CYS A 32 -0.27 -3.66 -20.80
CA CYS A 32 -0.55 -5.03 -21.17
C CYS A 32 0.57 -5.62 -22.05
N ASP A 33 0.92 -4.93 -23.13
CA ASP A 33 1.99 -5.34 -24.04
C ASP A 33 3.35 -5.43 -23.33
N ALA A 34 3.65 -4.48 -22.45
CA ALA A 34 4.87 -4.50 -21.67
C ALA A 34 4.93 -5.72 -20.74
N VAL A 35 3.83 -6.06 -20.06
CA VAL A 35 3.75 -7.24 -19.16
C VAL A 35 3.92 -8.53 -19.95
N LEU A 36 3.23 -8.68 -21.07
CA LEU A 36 3.36 -9.83 -21.95
C LEU A 36 4.79 -10.00 -22.51
N SER A 37 5.49 -8.89 -22.77
CA SER A 37 6.85 -8.90 -23.31
C SER A 37 7.89 -9.54 -22.37
N PHE A 38 7.68 -9.49 -21.05
CA PHE A 38 8.55 -10.17 -20.08
C PHE A 38 7.96 -11.48 -19.53
N GLY A 39 6.84 -11.96 -20.11
CA GLY A 39 6.21 -13.22 -19.74
C GLY A 39 5.35 -13.14 -18.46
N GLY A 40 4.96 -11.95 -18.03
CA GLY A 40 4.06 -11.75 -16.89
C GLY A 40 2.60 -12.04 -17.25
N GLU A 41 1.78 -12.28 -16.24
CA GLU A 41 0.34 -12.40 -16.40
C GLU A 41 -0.34 -11.05 -16.25
N VAL A 42 -1.32 -10.77 -17.10
CA VAL A 42 -2.04 -9.49 -17.12
C VAL A 42 -3.53 -9.70 -17.36
N VAL A 43 -4.34 -8.89 -16.71
CA VAL A 43 -5.78 -8.82 -16.91
C VAL A 43 -6.19 -7.40 -17.25
N MET A 44 -6.88 -7.26 -18.37
CA MET A 44 -7.49 -5.97 -18.75
C MET A 44 -8.74 -5.71 -17.91
N THR A 45 -8.75 -4.58 -17.22
CA THR A 45 -9.81 -4.14 -16.32
C THR A 45 -10.50 -2.88 -16.83
N SER A 46 -11.65 -2.55 -16.26
CA SER A 46 -12.42 -1.35 -16.63
C SER A 46 -11.60 -0.07 -16.37
N PRO A 47 -11.63 0.91 -17.29
CA PRO A 47 -11.05 2.24 -17.06
C PRO A 47 -11.88 3.09 -16.07
N ASN A 48 -13.06 2.62 -15.65
CA ASN A 48 -13.98 3.37 -14.79
C ASN A 48 -13.75 3.15 -13.29
N HIS A 49 -12.79 2.31 -12.91
CA HIS A 49 -12.44 2.08 -11.51
C HIS A 49 -11.94 3.36 -10.85
N LYS A 50 -12.45 3.62 -9.64
CA LYS A 50 -12.10 4.80 -8.86
C LYS A 50 -10.91 4.58 -7.93
N SER A 51 -10.59 3.31 -7.67
CA SER A 51 -9.49 2.93 -6.78
C SER A 51 -8.72 1.71 -7.29
N GLY A 52 -7.49 1.54 -6.77
CA GLY A 52 -6.70 0.33 -7.02
C GLY A 52 -7.37 -0.91 -6.43
N THR A 53 -8.14 -0.79 -5.35
CA THR A 53 -8.85 -1.89 -4.71
C THR A 53 -9.99 -2.40 -5.59
N ASP A 54 -10.78 -1.50 -6.19
CA ASP A 54 -11.84 -1.88 -7.14
C ASP A 54 -11.24 -2.62 -8.36
N ARG A 55 -10.12 -2.12 -8.87
CA ARG A 55 -9.39 -2.75 -9.99
C ARG A 55 -8.87 -4.14 -9.60
N CYS A 56 -8.33 -4.27 -8.39
CA CYS A 56 -7.83 -5.53 -7.86
C CYS A 56 -8.95 -6.59 -7.75
N ALA A 57 -10.13 -6.20 -7.31
CA ALA A 57 -11.29 -7.09 -7.21
C ALA A 57 -11.74 -7.59 -8.60
N GLU A 58 -11.87 -6.72 -9.59
CA GLU A 58 -12.20 -7.13 -10.97
C GLU A 58 -11.12 -8.06 -11.55
N ALA A 59 -9.84 -7.75 -11.31
CA ALA A 59 -8.75 -8.57 -11.80
C ALA A 59 -8.77 -9.96 -11.17
N TYR A 60 -9.05 -10.07 -9.86
CA TYR A 60 -9.17 -11.33 -9.16
C TYR A 60 -10.31 -12.18 -9.75
N GLU A 61 -11.48 -11.58 -9.96
CA GLU A 61 -12.63 -12.27 -10.57
C GLU A 61 -12.30 -12.79 -11.98
N LYS A 62 -11.70 -11.93 -12.83
CA LYS A 62 -11.34 -12.28 -14.21
C LYS A 62 -10.20 -13.29 -14.31
N ALA A 63 -9.26 -13.29 -13.36
CA ALA A 63 -8.13 -14.23 -13.35
C ALA A 63 -8.60 -15.68 -13.12
N GLY A 64 -9.81 -15.88 -12.58
CA GLY A 64 -10.40 -17.20 -12.40
C GLY A 64 -9.58 -18.14 -11.50
N CYS A 65 -8.78 -17.56 -10.58
CA CYS A 65 -8.01 -18.34 -9.61
C CYS A 65 -8.70 -18.30 -8.25
N GLU A 66 -8.53 -19.38 -7.49
CA GLU A 66 -8.95 -19.42 -6.09
C GLU A 66 -7.76 -19.01 -5.21
N ALA A 67 -7.99 -18.05 -4.33
CA ALA A 67 -7.01 -17.61 -3.35
C ALA A 67 -7.72 -17.19 -2.05
N ASP A 68 -7.11 -17.50 -0.91
CA ASP A 68 -7.63 -17.09 0.40
C ASP A 68 -7.29 -15.61 0.68
N ILE A 69 -6.13 -15.17 0.22
CA ILE A 69 -5.58 -13.84 0.46
C ILE A 69 -5.24 -13.18 -0.88
N ILE A 70 -5.69 -11.96 -1.06
CA ILE A 70 -5.38 -11.11 -2.20
C ILE A 70 -4.50 -9.95 -1.72
N ILE A 71 -3.34 -9.76 -2.35
CA ILE A 71 -2.43 -8.66 -2.03
C ILE A 71 -2.48 -7.64 -3.15
N ASN A 72 -2.84 -6.40 -2.81
CA ASN A 72 -2.86 -5.26 -3.72
C ASN A 72 -1.58 -4.45 -3.58
N VAL A 73 -0.69 -4.57 -4.57
CA VAL A 73 0.56 -3.83 -4.66
C VAL A 73 0.45 -2.82 -5.79
N GLN A 74 0.82 -1.57 -5.53
CA GLN A 74 0.76 -0.53 -6.55
C GLN A 74 1.84 -0.74 -7.62
N GLY A 75 1.49 -0.55 -8.88
CA GLY A 75 2.39 -0.77 -10.01
C GLY A 75 3.52 0.25 -10.17
N ASP A 76 3.49 1.31 -9.37
CA ASP A 76 4.45 2.42 -9.29
C ASP A 76 5.42 2.32 -8.10
N GLU A 77 5.38 1.20 -7.34
CA GLU A 77 6.27 0.95 -6.19
C GLU A 77 7.35 -0.12 -6.49
N PRO A 78 8.35 0.17 -7.35
CA PRO A 78 9.34 -0.80 -7.81
C PRO A 78 10.30 -1.30 -6.72
N PHE A 79 10.29 -0.70 -5.55
CA PHE A 79 11.13 -1.04 -4.41
C PHE A 79 10.38 -1.75 -3.29
N VAL A 80 9.16 -2.25 -3.58
CA VAL A 80 8.49 -3.16 -2.66
C VAL A 80 9.41 -4.34 -2.34
N ALA A 81 9.62 -4.61 -1.06
CA ALA A 81 10.51 -5.67 -0.62
C ALA A 81 9.74 -6.98 -0.38
N PRO A 82 10.33 -8.13 -0.69
CA PRO A 82 9.74 -9.44 -0.39
C PRO A 82 9.29 -9.55 1.08
N GLU A 83 10.09 -9.05 2.01
CA GLU A 83 9.82 -9.07 3.45
C GLU A 83 8.53 -8.31 3.82
N GLN A 84 8.17 -7.28 3.06
CA GLN A 84 6.91 -6.55 3.24
C GLN A 84 5.71 -7.38 2.82
N ILE A 85 5.84 -8.16 1.76
CA ILE A 85 4.80 -9.08 1.30
C ILE A 85 4.64 -10.24 2.30
N GLU A 86 5.74 -10.81 2.78
CA GLU A 86 5.74 -11.85 3.82
C GLU A 86 5.09 -11.35 5.12
N ALA A 87 5.39 -10.14 5.55
CA ALA A 87 4.79 -9.52 6.73
C ALA A 87 3.27 -9.36 6.60
N LEU A 88 2.78 -8.95 5.42
CA LEU A 88 1.34 -8.88 5.14
C LEU A 88 0.68 -10.26 5.21
N ILE A 89 1.30 -11.28 4.60
CA ILE A 89 0.78 -12.66 4.63
C ILE A 89 0.73 -13.16 6.08
N GLY A 90 1.78 -12.93 6.87
CA GLY A 90 1.86 -13.33 8.27
C GLY A 90 0.76 -12.73 9.17
N CYS A 91 0.18 -11.59 8.80
CA CYS A 91 -0.97 -11.04 9.51
C CYS A 91 -2.18 -11.98 9.52
N PHE A 92 -2.32 -12.84 8.53
CA PHE A 92 -3.45 -13.75 8.34
C PHE A 92 -3.29 -15.11 9.04
N ASP A 93 -2.19 -15.33 9.76
CA ASP A 93 -2.05 -16.46 10.71
C ASP A 93 -3.11 -16.36 11.83
N ASP A 94 -3.60 -15.16 12.11
CA ASP A 94 -4.82 -14.92 12.90
C ASP A 94 -6.03 -14.98 11.96
N GLU A 95 -6.85 -16.03 12.10
CA GLU A 95 -8.04 -16.23 11.27
C GLU A 95 -9.07 -15.09 11.37
N SER A 96 -9.00 -14.27 12.42
CA SER A 96 -9.89 -13.12 12.62
C SER A 96 -9.47 -11.88 11.83
N VAL A 97 -8.34 -11.91 11.13
CA VAL A 97 -7.86 -10.80 10.30
C VAL A 97 -8.50 -10.86 8.92
N ASP A 98 -9.22 -9.81 8.58
CA ASP A 98 -9.89 -9.62 7.28
C ASP A 98 -9.09 -8.75 6.32
N ILE A 99 -8.43 -7.71 6.86
CA ILE A 99 -7.65 -6.71 6.10
C ILE A 99 -6.33 -6.48 6.83
N ALA A 100 -5.23 -6.41 6.09
CA ALA A 100 -3.93 -6.05 6.63
C ALA A 100 -3.25 -4.95 5.80
N THR A 101 -2.43 -4.14 6.46
CA THR A 101 -1.57 -3.13 5.84
C THR A 101 -0.27 -2.97 6.63
N LEU A 102 0.65 -2.17 6.09
CA LEU A 102 1.92 -1.89 6.74
C LEU A 102 2.02 -0.44 7.17
N VAL A 103 2.83 -0.22 8.20
CA VAL A 103 3.23 1.11 8.63
C VAL A 103 4.73 1.15 8.88
N LYS A 104 5.29 2.36 8.75
CA LYS A 104 6.68 2.63 9.08
C LYS A 104 6.77 3.70 10.18
N PRO A 105 7.57 3.50 11.23
CA PRO A 105 7.84 4.56 12.20
C PRO A 105 8.52 5.75 11.53
N PHE A 106 8.10 6.98 11.84
CA PHE A 106 8.92 8.14 11.55
C PHE A 106 10.13 8.16 12.46
N SER A 107 11.31 8.30 11.90
CA SER A 107 12.53 8.45 12.69
C SER A 107 12.72 9.90 13.13
N ALA A 108 13.52 10.13 14.17
CA ALA A 108 13.87 11.49 14.60
C ALA A 108 14.62 12.26 13.49
N GLU A 109 15.41 11.55 12.68
CA GLU A 109 16.16 12.09 11.56
C GLU A 109 15.26 12.52 10.39
N SER A 110 14.07 11.93 10.26
CA SER A 110 13.08 12.32 9.24
C SER A 110 12.64 13.78 9.38
N GLY A 111 12.70 14.29 10.61
CA GLY A 111 12.34 15.65 10.94
C GLY A 111 10.83 15.93 10.96
N LEU A 112 10.48 17.10 11.46
CA LEU A 112 9.08 17.51 11.58
C LEU A 112 8.41 17.72 10.21
N GLU A 113 9.14 18.18 9.22
CA GLU A 113 8.64 18.41 7.86
C GLU A 113 8.10 17.12 7.23
N ALA A 114 8.80 16.00 7.38
CA ALA A 114 8.34 14.70 6.90
C ALA A 114 7.06 14.24 7.64
N LEU A 115 6.99 14.47 8.96
CA LEU A 115 5.80 14.16 9.75
C LEU A 115 4.60 15.02 9.34
N GLU A 116 4.81 16.28 8.99
CA GLU A 116 3.76 17.22 8.60
C GLU A 116 3.29 17.07 7.15
N ASN A 117 4.02 16.33 6.33
CA ASN A 117 3.68 16.13 4.93
C ASN A 117 2.31 15.41 4.80
N PRO A 118 1.29 16.06 4.20
CA PRO A 118 -0.04 15.48 4.04
C PRO A 118 -0.07 14.30 3.06
N ASN A 119 0.94 14.17 2.20
CA ASN A 119 1.08 13.04 1.27
C ASN A 119 1.65 11.77 1.95
N SER A 120 2.05 11.88 3.22
CA SER A 120 2.43 10.75 4.08
C SER A 120 1.37 10.56 5.17
N PRO A 121 0.28 9.82 4.94
CA PRO A 121 -0.78 9.65 5.93
C PRO A 121 -0.24 9.01 7.22
N LYS A 122 -0.70 9.49 8.36
CA LYS A 122 -0.37 8.98 9.68
C LYS A 122 -1.39 7.95 10.11
N VAL A 123 -0.95 6.97 10.89
CA VAL A 123 -1.80 5.88 11.40
C VAL A 123 -1.69 5.82 12.91
N VAL A 124 -2.83 5.81 13.58
CA VAL A 124 -2.92 5.52 15.01
C VAL A 124 -3.27 4.05 15.20
N ILE A 125 -2.48 3.34 16.00
CA ILE A 125 -2.57 1.89 16.18
C ILE A 125 -2.95 1.59 17.63
N ASN A 126 -3.85 0.62 17.83
CA ASN A 126 -4.22 0.13 19.15
C ASN A 126 -3.22 -0.94 19.65
N LYS A 127 -3.41 -1.41 20.91
CA LYS A 127 -2.54 -2.41 21.54
C LYS A 127 -2.60 -3.80 20.88
N LYS A 128 -3.59 -4.05 20.01
CA LYS A 128 -3.74 -5.31 19.28
C LYS A 128 -3.06 -5.26 17.90
N GLY A 129 -2.42 -4.13 17.56
CA GLY A 129 -1.87 -3.92 16.22
C GLY A 129 -2.97 -3.72 15.17
N GLU A 130 -4.07 -3.05 15.53
CA GLU A 130 -5.15 -2.69 14.60
C GLU A 130 -5.16 -1.16 14.42
N ALA A 131 -5.41 -0.69 13.21
CA ALA A 131 -5.56 0.73 12.94
C ALA A 131 -6.82 1.28 13.62
N ILE A 132 -6.65 2.40 14.33
CA ILE A 132 -7.77 3.16 14.92
C ILE A 132 -8.23 4.24 13.92
N TYR A 133 -7.26 4.92 13.29
CA TYR A 133 -7.54 6.00 12.35
C TYR A 133 -6.36 6.27 11.44
N PHE A 134 -6.66 6.72 10.22
CA PHE A 134 -5.69 7.24 9.25
C PHE A 134 -5.98 8.71 9.01
N SER A 135 -4.94 9.55 8.95
CA SER A 135 -5.10 10.99 8.69
C SER A 135 -3.92 11.58 7.92
N ARG A 136 -4.23 12.53 7.05
CA ARG A 136 -3.20 13.40 6.45
C ARG A 136 -2.64 14.40 7.45
N SER A 137 -3.43 14.76 8.47
CA SER A 137 -2.97 15.56 9.61
C SER A 137 -2.05 14.77 10.52
N VAL A 138 -1.23 15.47 11.31
CA VAL A 138 -0.43 14.82 12.36
C VAL A 138 -1.33 14.37 13.50
N VAL A 139 -1.44 13.09 13.71
CA VAL A 139 -2.18 12.42 14.79
C VAL A 139 -1.29 11.38 15.46
N PRO A 140 -1.35 11.23 16.83
CA PRO A 140 -2.10 12.05 17.78
C PRO A 140 -1.47 13.42 18.04
N TYR A 141 -2.23 14.34 18.63
CA TYR A 141 -1.68 15.59 19.15
C TYR A 141 -1.02 15.36 20.52
N LEU A 142 0.21 15.82 20.71
CA LEU A 142 0.92 15.69 21.98
C LEU A 142 0.72 16.96 22.85
N ARG A 143 -0.25 16.89 23.75
CA ARG A 143 -0.53 17.99 24.65
C ARG A 143 0.63 18.23 25.64
N GLY A 144 1.09 19.47 25.72
CA GLY A 144 2.14 19.85 26.66
C GLY A 144 3.56 19.52 26.23
N VAL A 145 3.74 19.09 24.97
CA VAL A 145 5.04 18.84 24.35
C VAL A 145 5.22 19.83 23.19
N GLU A 146 6.36 20.52 23.15
CA GLU A 146 6.71 21.40 22.02
C GLU A 146 6.76 20.57 20.71
N ARG A 147 6.23 21.15 19.64
CA ARG A 147 6.05 20.43 18.36
C ARG A 147 7.37 19.87 17.79
N SER A 148 8.45 20.61 17.95
CA SER A 148 9.82 20.21 17.55
C SER A 148 10.33 18.95 18.28
N GLU A 149 9.74 18.61 19.42
CA GLU A 149 10.14 17.49 20.26
C GLU A 149 9.24 16.25 20.07
N TRP A 150 8.17 16.34 19.26
CA TRP A 150 7.17 15.28 19.13
C TRP A 150 7.75 13.92 18.76
N LEU A 151 8.66 13.86 17.78
CA LEU A 151 9.31 12.62 17.35
C LEU A 151 10.21 11.98 18.42
N LYS A 152 10.62 12.74 19.45
CA LYS A 152 11.38 12.21 20.58
C LYS A 152 10.49 11.63 21.68
N HIS A 153 9.23 12.09 21.74
CA HIS A 153 8.29 11.74 22.81
C HIS A 153 7.24 10.71 22.41
N HIS A 154 7.02 10.51 21.10
CA HIS A 154 6.02 9.58 20.60
C HIS A 154 6.45 8.96 19.27
N THR A 155 6.14 7.68 19.10
CA THR A 155 6.33 6.99 17.82
C THR A 155 5.12 7.26 16.91
N PHE A 156 5.31 8.11 15.92
CA PHE A 156 4.32 8.29 14.85
C PHE A 156 4.57 7.28 13.75
N TYR A 157 3.50 6.83 13.10
CA TYR A 157 3.57 5.84 12.02
C TYR A 157 3.09 6.43 10.71
N LYS A 158 3.89 6.25 9.65
CA LYS A 158 3.52 6.52 8.26
C LYS A 158 2.84 5.28 7.70
N HIS A 159 1.72 5.46 7.02
CA HIS A 159 1.07 4.39 6.26
C HIS A 159 1.90 4.01 5.03
N ILE A 160 2.03 2.72 4.77
CA ILE A 160 2.56 2.15 3.53
C ILE A 160 1.40 1.58 2.74
N GLY A 161 1.17 2.08 1.53
CA GLY A 161 -0.04 1.88 0.73
C GLY A 161 -0.24 0.49 0.13
N ILE A 162 0.30 -0.55 0.75
CA ILE A 162 0.13 -1.95 0.34
C ILE A 162 -0.89 -2.59 1.25
N TYR A 163 -1.84 -3.33 0.66
CA TYR A 163 -2.90 -4.00 1.41
C TYR A 163 -3.00 -5.46 1.06
N ALA A 164 -3.41 -6.26 2.03
CA ALA A 164 -3.86 -7.63 1.81
C ALA A 164 -5.27 -7.83 2.39
N PHE A 165 -6.05 -8.67 1.76
CA PHE A 165 -7.46 -8.90 2.06
C PHE A 165 -7.77 -10.40 2.03
N ARG A 166 -8.67 -10.88 2.92
CA ARG A 166 -9.40 -12.10 2.61
C ARG A 166 -10.19 -11.90 1.32
N ALA A 167 -10.17 -12.87 0.41
CA ALA A 167 -10.82 -12.73 -0.91
C ALA A 167 -12.31 -12.36 -0.80
N LYS A 168 -13.03 -12.95 0.19
CA LYS A 168 -14.41 -12.61 0.47
C LYS A 168 -14.57 -11.13 0.87
N VAL A 169 -13.70 -10.64 1.74
CA VAL A 169 -13.76 -9.25 2.25
C VAL A 169 -13.46 -8.25 1.15
N LEU A 170 -12.55 -8.55 0.23
CA LEU A 170 -12.27 -7.70 -0.93
C LEU A 170 -13.55 -7.39 -1.72
N ASN A 171 -14.37 -8.40 -2.00
CA ASN A 171 -15.64 -8.20 -2.72
C ASN A 171 -16.66 -7.39 -1.90
N GLU A 172 -16.68 -7.58 -0.57
CA GLU A 172 -17.60 -6.83 0.31
C GLU A 172 -17.22 -5.33 0.37
N ILE A 173 -15.94 -5.00 0.54
CA ILE A 173 -15.48 -3.61 0.69
C ILE A 173 -15.55 -2.79 -0.59
N THR A 174 -15.43 -3.42 -1.77
CA THR A 174 -15.58 -2.75 -3.06
C THR A 174 -17.05 -2.40 -3.38
N ALA A 175 -18.00 -3.09 -2.74
CA ALA A 175 -19.42 -2.77 -2.84
C ALA A 175 -19.86 -1.60 -1.93
N LEU A 176 -19.00 -1.12 -1.03
CA LEU A 176 -19.34 -0.03 -0.11
C LEU A 176 -19.37 1.32 -0.82
N GLU A 177 -20.35 2.15 -0.43
CA GLU A 177 -20.38 3.56 -0.86
C GLU A 177 -19.29 4.39 -0.15
N GLN A 178 -18.80 5.42 -0.83
CA GLN A 178 -17.85 6.36 -0.25
C GLN A 178 -18.42 7.09 0.96
N THR A 179 -17.69 7.01 2.06
CA THR A 179 -18.07 7.58 3.36
C THR A 179 -17.62 9.04 3.54
N PRO A 180 -18.15 9.77 4.54
CA PRO A 180 -17.73 11.13 4.83
C PRO A 180 -16.25 11.29 5.18
N LEU A 181 -15.67 10.37 5.97
CA LEU A 181 -14.24 10.45 6.34
C LEU A 181 -13.33 10.16 5.14
N GLU A 182 -13.68 9.16 4.32
CA GLU A 182 -12.96 8.89 3.07
C GLU A 182 -12.93 10.13 2.18
N LYS A 183 -14.08 10.80 1.98
CA LYS A 183 -14.16 12.00 1.15
C LYS A 183 -13.36 13.17 1.73
N ALA A 184 -13.36 13.33 3.05
CA ALA A 184 -12.67 14.42 3.72
C ALA A 184 -11.15 14.29 3.63
N GLU A 185 -10.63 13.08 3.88
CA GLU A 185 -9.18 12.80 3.90
C GLU A 185 -8.66 12.31 2.53
N SER A 186 -9.54 11.93 1.60
CA SER A 186 -9.20 11.20 0.37
C SER A 186 -8.34 9.97 0.67
N LEU A 187 -8.80 9.17 1.63
CA LEU A 187 -8.17 7.93 2.09
C LEU A 187 -9.21 6.80 2.09
N GLU A 188 -9.09 5.88 1.13
CA GLU A 188 -10.07 4.81 0.90
C GLU A 188 -10.31 3.93 2.13
N GLN A 189 -9.26 3.61 2.88
CA GLN A 189 -9.33 2.74 4.05
C GLN A 189 -10.20 3.30 5.19
N LEU A 190 -10.50 4.58 5.18
CA LEU A 190 -11.45 5.16 6.14
C LEU A 190 -12.87 4.68 5.89
N ARG A 191 -13.27 4.40 4.65
CA ARG A 191 -14.54 3.76 4.30
C ARG A 191 -14.70 2.42 5.01
N TRP A 192 -13.63 1.62 5.04
CA TRP A 192 -13.65 0.31 5.67
C TRP A 192 -13.77 0.43 7.20
N LEU A 193 -13.00 1.35 7.81
CA LEU A 193 -13.10 1.62 9.26
C LEU A 193 -14.49 2.14 9.66
N GLU A 194 -15.07 3.11 8.90
CA GLU A 194 -16.43 3.61 9.16
C GLU A 194 -17.50 2.52 9.00
N SER A 195 -17.24 1.52 8.16
CA SER A 195 -18.13 0.37 7.95
C SER A 195 -17.91 -0.76 8.96
N GLY A 196 -16.98 -0.59 9.91
CA GLY A 196 -16.77 -1.52 11.02
C GLY A 196 -15.74 -2.63 10.75
N TYR A 197 -15.05 -2.60 9.60
CA TYR A 197 -13.95 -3.52 9.34
C TYR A 197 -12.73 -3.16 10.20
N LYS A 198 -11.98 -4.19 10.59
CA LYS A 198 -10.72 -4.05 11.29
C LYS A 198 -9.57 -4.17 10.30
N ILE A 199 -8.59 -3.29 10.42
CA ILE A 199 -7.38 -3.33 9.61
C ILE A 199 -6.22 -3.69 10.53
N LYS A 200 -5.69 -4.88 10.37
CA LYS A 200 -4.45 -5.32 11.03
C LYS A 200 -3.28 -4.54 10.46
N VAL A 201 -2.34 -4.17 11.32
CA VAL A 201 -1.18 -3.38 10.94
C VAL A 201 0.08 -4.13 11.37
N ASP A 202 1.00 -4.34 10.46
CA ASP A 202 2.36 -4.75 10.80
C ASP A 202 3.36 -3.63 10.53
N ILE A 203 4.51 -3.69 11.19
CA ILE A 203 5.52 -2.62 11.20
C ILE A 203 6.68 -3.03 10.31
N THR A 204 7.00 -2.19 9.33
CA THR A 204 8.18 -2.34 8.50
C THR A 204 9.16 -1.17 8.73
N ASN A 205 10.46 -1.43 8.62
CA ASN A 205 11.48 -0.39 8.59
C ASN A 205 11.94 -0.08 7.15
N ILE A 206 11.40 -0.80 6.16
CA ILE A 206 11.77 -0.65 4.76
C ILE A 206 11.00 0.55 4.18
N GLU A 207 11.70 1.44 3.50
CA GLU A 207 11.10 2.56 2.78
C GLU A 207 10.71 2.09 1.38
N THR A 208 9.48 2.43 0.96
CA THR A 208 9.06 2.32 -0.43
C THR A 208 9.16 3.68 -1.10
N ILE A 209 9.60 3.69 -2.35
CA ILE A 209 9.69 4.90 -3.16
C ILE A 209 8.70 4.71 -4.31
N GLY A 210 7.53 5.32 -4.18
CA GLY A 210 6.56 5.42 -5.26
C GLY A 210 7.08 6.37 -6.36
N ILE A 211 6.70 6.11 -7.60
CA ILE A 211 7.11 6.92 -8.77
C ILE A 211 5.88 7.52 -9.42
N ASP A 212 5.48 8.69 -8.93
CA ASP A 212 4.35 9.46 -9.45
C ASP A 212 4.78 10.60 -10.39
N THR A 213 6.01 11.11 -10.20
CA THR A 213 6.53 12.26 -10.91
C THR A 213 7.87 11.95 -11.60
N PRO A 214 8.29 12.75 -12.58
CA PRO A 214 9.64 12.62 -13.17
C PRO A 214 10.77 12.73 -12.12
N GLU A 215 10.59 13.59 -11.11
CA GLU A 215 11.53 13.78 -10.01
C GLU A 215 11.64 12.53 -9.15
N ASP A 216 10.53 11.80 -8.95
CA ASP A 216 10.53 10.51 -8.25
C ASP A 216 11.33 9.47 -9.04
N LEU A 217 11.19 9.47 -10.37
CA LEU A 217 11.94 8.56 -11.23
C LEU A 217 13.46 8.82 -11.15
N GLU A 218 13.89 10.09 -11.12
CA GLU A 218 15.31 10.44 -10.94
C GLU A 218 15.84 9.97 -9.58
N ARG A 219 15.07 10.16 -8.52
CA ARG A 219 15.41 9.65 -7.17
C ARG A 219 15.50 8.13 -7.15
N ALA A 220 14.56 7.46 -7.82
CA ALA A 220 14.52 6.01 -7.94
C ALA A 220 15.73 5.46 -8.71
N GLU A 221 16.16 6.12 -9.79
CA GLU A 221 17.36 5.74 -10.55
C GLU A 221 18.64 5.91 -9.71
N HIS A 222 18.73 7.01 -8.96
CA HIS A 222 19.86 7.23 -8.05
C HIS A 222 19.92 6.14 -6.97
N TYR A 223 18.79 5.84 -6.35
CA TYR A 223 18.69 4.77 -5.34
C TYR A 223 19.09 3.40 -5.91
N LEU A 224 18.62 3.05 -7.11
CA LEU A 224 18.99 1.81 -7.78
C LEU A 224 20.50 1.74 -8.10
N GLY A 225 21.11 2.87 -8.42
CA GLY A 225 22.55 2.97 -8.69
C GLY A 225 23.41 2.77 -7.44
N SER A 226 22.92 3.17 -6.26
CA SER A 226 23.61 3.05 -4.98
C SER A 226 23.56 1.64 -4.39
N GLN A 227 22.71 0.75 -4.91
CA GLN A 227 22.58 -0.64 -4.48
C GLN A 227 23.46 -1.63 -5.26
N LYS A 228 24.23 -1.16 -6.24
CA LYS A 228 25.19 -1.95 -7.01
C LYS A 228 26.58 -1.81 -6.42
#